data_856e7c5d8acb2a96f4b00de14bef3132
#
_entry.id   856e7c5d8acb2a96f4b00de14bef3132
#
_cell.length_a   1.000
_cell.length_b   1.000
_cell.length_c   1.000
_cell.angle_alpha   90.00
_cell.angle_beta   90.00
_cell.angle_gamma   90.00
#
_symmetry.space_group_name_H-M   'P 1'
#
loop_
_entity.id
_entity.type
_entity.pdbx_description
1 polymer ?
#
loop_
_entity_poly.entity_id
_entity_poly.type
_entity_poly.pdbx_seq_one_letter_code
_entity_poly.pdbx_strand_id
1 'polypeptide(L)'
;IREKKKLKFSAVTTSSRVQKNLGILKTKTGLTPNISLRFALCISLKDPSIPNPDEYDQEGSKLEPAVLFGEHESIYMALMLNRLKKDGLDPELYLQKMTCAHLNRGAIALWPRINDLSDFYELVKDEQNE
;
A
#
# COMPACT_ATOMS: atom_id res chain seq x y z
N ILE A 1 -20.07 -19.21 -22.75
CA ILE A 1 -20.09 -18.41 -21.51
C ILE A 1 -18.75 -18.53 -20.83
N ARG A 2 -18.04 -17.43 -20.78
CA ARG A 2 -16.77 -17.39 -20.04
C ARG A 2 -17.06 -17.24 -18.55
N GLU A 3 -16.58 -18.21 -17.77
CA GLU A 3 -16.53 -18.03 -16.34
C GLU A 3 -15.56 -16.89 -16.04
N LYS A 4 -16.03 -15.91 -15.26
CA LYS A 4 -15.14 -14.87 -14.73
C LYS A 4 -14.16 -15.51 -13.78
N LYS A 5 -12.88 -15.50 -14.12
CA LYS A 5 -11.84 -15.88 -13.16
C LYS A 5 -11.89 -14.92 -11.98
N LYS A 6 -12.06 -15.48 -10.79
CA LYS A 6 -11.93 -14.70 -9.56
C LYS A 6 -10.49 -14.23 -9.44
N LEU A 7 -10.30 -12.92 -9.38
CA LEU A 7 -8.99 -12.36 -9.08
C LEU A 7 -8.60 -12.74 -7.66
N LYS A 8 -7.44 -13.38 -7.52
CA LYS A 8 -6.94 -13.76 -6.21
C LYS A 8 -6.06 -12.65 -5.66
N PHE A 9 -6.44 -12.17 -4.50
CA PHE A 9 -5.63 -11.24 -3.72
C PHE A 9 -5.25 -11.95 -2.41
N SER A 10 -4.02 -12.42 -2.35
CA SER A 10 -3.49 -13.13 -1.18
C SER A 10 -2.71 -12.17 -0.28
N ALA A 11 -2.12 -12.70 0.79
CA ALA A 11 -1.36 -11.89 1.74
C ALA A 11 -0.28 -11.07 1.05
N VAL A 12 -0.16 -9.82 1.44
CA VAL A 12 0.90 -8.92 0.95
C VAL A 12 2.10 -8.99 1.88
N THR A 13 3.28 -8.83 1.30
CA THR A 13 4.54 -8.88 2.06
C THR A 13 5.24 -7.54 1.92
N THR A 14 5.69 -6.99 3.05
CA THR A 14 6.53 -5.78 3.05
C THR A 14 7.99 -6.15 2.90
N SER A 15 8.82 -5.18 2.50
CA SER A 15 10.26 -5.34 2.60
C SER A 15 10.70 -5.30 4.07
N SER A 16 11.88 -5.82 4.36
CA SER A 16 12.46 -5.76 5.72
C SER A 16 12.64 -4.32 6.18
N ARG A 17 13.05 -3.43 5.29
CA ARG A 17 13.18 -2.00 5.58
C ARG A 17 11.84 -1.38 5.97
N VAL A 18 10.79 -1.67 5.22
CA VAL A 18 9.45 -1.14 5.47
C VAL A 18 8.92 -1.69 6.78
N GLN A 19 9.10 -2.97 7.08
CA GLN A 19 8.68 -3.55 8.36
C GLN A 19 9.28 -2.80 9.54
N LYS A 20 10.59 -2.52 9.48
CA LYS A 20 11.30 -1.78 10.52
C LYS A 20 10.75 -0.36 10.65
N ASN A 21 10.57 0.34 9.54
CA ASN A 21 10.05 1.70 9.54
C ASN A 21 8.64 1.76 10.12
N LEU A 22 7.78 0.82 9.78
CA LEU A 22 6.41 0.76 10.30
C LEU A 22 6.37 0.50 11.80
N GLY A 23 7.29 -0.32 12.32
CA GLY A 23 7.43 -0.55 13.75
C GLY A 23 7.81 0.73 14.51
N ILE A 24 8.73 1.50 13.97
CA ILE A 24 9.13 2.79 14.56
C ILE A 24 7.98 3.79 14.46
N LEU A 25 7.26 3.85 13.34
CA LEU A 25 6.09 4.72 13.19
C LEU A 25 5.02 4.38 14.24
N LYS A 26 4.78 3.11 14.51
CA LYS A 26 3.83 2.69 15.54
C LYS A 26 4.25 3.23 16.92
N THR A 27 5.52 3.19 17.23
CA THR A 27 6.04 3.73 18.49
C THR A 27 5.84 5.24 18.59
N LYS A 28 6.06 5.97 17.50
CA LYS A 28 5.95 7.43 17.45
C LYS A 28 4.50 7.93 17.42
N THR A 29 3.61 7.21 16.73
CA THR A 29 2.26 7.69 16.42
C THR A 29 1.15 6.90 17.08
N GLY A 30 1.42 5.69 17.52
CA GLY A 30 0.39 4.77 17.99
C GLY A 30 -0.40 4.08 16.91
N LEU A 31 -0.16 4.42 15.62
CA LEU A 31 -0.85 3.80 14.49
C LEU A 31 -0.22 2.47 14.13
N THR A 32 -1.06 1.45 13.96
CA THR A 32 -0.61 0.11 13.58
C THR A 32 -0.12 0.08 12.13
N PRO A 33 0.73 -0.90 11.77
CA PRO A 33 1.23 -1.01 10.40
C PRO A 33 0.16 -1.08 9.31
N ASN A 34 -0.97 -1.75 9.58
CA ASN A 34 -2.05 -1.82 8.60
C ASN A 34 -2.62 -0.44 8.28
N ILE A 35 -2.80 0.43 9.26
CA ILE A 35 -3.29 1.79 9.04
C ILE A 35 -2.26 2.61 8.28
N SER A 36 -0.99 2.56 8.69
CA SER A 36 0.09 3.27 7.99
C SER A 36 0.23 2.81 6.54
N LEU A 37 0.06 1.52 6.26
CA LEU A 37 0.13 0.99 4.90
C LEU A 37 -1.05 1.43 4.03
N ARG A 38 -2.23 1.68 4.61
CA ARG A 38 -3.35 2.26 3.85
C ARG A 38 -3.00 3.66 3.34
N PHE A 39 -2.40 4.49 4.19
CA PHE A 39 -1.87 5.79 3.78
C PHE A 39 -0.78 5.64 2.71
N ALA A 40 0.13 4.69 2.92
CA ALA A 40 1.23 4.43 1.99
C ALA A 40 0.71 4.09 0.59
N LEU A 41 -0.31 3.25 0.50
CA LEU A 41 -0.91 2.90 -0.79
C LEU A 41 -1.46 4.14 -1.49
N CYS A 42 -2.19 4.98 -0.78
CA CYS A 42 -2.76 6.20 -1.35
C CYS A 42 -1.66 7.15 -1.84
N ILE A 43 -0.57 7.29 -1.08
CA ILE A 43 0.56 8.12 -1.48
C ILE A 43 1.20 7.59 -2.77
N SER A 44 1.43 6.28 -2.84
CA SER A 44 2.03 5.68 -4.03
C SER A 44 1.14 5.83 -5.26
N LEU A 45 -0.17 5.69 -5.10
CA LEU A 45 -1.13 5.82 -6.20
C LEU A 45 -1.20 7.24 -6.78
N LYS A 46 -0.79 8.25 -6.05
CA LYS A 46 -0.70 9.63 -6.55
C LYS A 46 0.51 9.84 -7.46
N ASP A 47 1.54 9.04 -7.33
CA ASP A 47 2.70 9.06 -8.20
C ASP A 47 2.35 8.36 -9.51
N PRO A 48 2.41 9.04 -10.67
CA PRO A 48 2.04 8.43 -11.94
C PRO A 48 3.03 7.38 -12.44
N SER A 49 4.24 7.34 -11.90
CA SER A 49 5.23 6.33 -12.29
C SER A 49 4.85 4.94 -11.80
N ILE A 50 5.29 3.93 -12.52
CA ILE A 50 5.04 2.53 -12.17
C ILE A 50 6.17 2.08 -11.23
N PRO A 51 5.86 1.63 -10.00
CA PRO A 51 6.89 1.16 -9.08
C PRO A 51 7.50 -0.15 -9.58
N ASN A 52 8.78 -0.33 -9.33
CA ASN A 52 9.50 -1.57 -9.71
C ASN A 52 9.43 -2.55 -8.54
N PRO A 53 8.69 -3.67 -8.66
CA PRO A 53 8.59 -4.62 -7.55
C PRO A 53 9.92 -5.29 -7.20
N ASP A 54 10.87 -5.33 -8.12
CA ASP A 54 12.17 -5.97 -7.87
C ASP A 54 13.09 -5.14 -6.96
N GLU A 55 12.73 -3.89 -6.68
CA GLU A 55 13.48 -3.04 -5.74
C GLU A 55 13.22 -3.40 -4.27
N TYR A 56 12.22 -4.23 -3.99
CA TYR A 56 11.79 -4.52 -2.62
C TYR A 56 11.92 -6.02 -2.33
N ASP A 57 12.60 -6.36 -1.22
CA ASP A 57 12.62 -7.74 -0.75
C ASP A 57 11.25 -8.12 -0.15
N GLN A 58 11.06 -9.41 0.10
CA GLN A 58 9.82 -9.95 0.68
C GLN A 58 10.06 -10.56 2.06
N GLU A 59 11.02 -10.01 2.81
CA GLU A 59 11.46 -10.55 4.09
C GLU A 59 10.83 -9.85 5.30
N GLY A 60 9.95 -8.91 5.07
CA GLY A 60 9.28 -8.17 6.14
C GLY A 60 8.01 -8.86 6.63
N SER A 61 7.06 -8.05 7.04
CA SER A 61 5.77 -8.54 7.55
C SER A 61 4.89 -9.07 6.43
N LYS A 62 4.13 -10.12 6.76
CA LYS A 62 3.11 -10.68 5.90
C LYS A 62 1.74 -10.32 6.48
N LEU A 63 0.89 -9.66 5.67
CA LEU A 63 -0.43 -9.20 6.10
C LEU A 63 -1.51 -9.75 5.19
N GLU A 64 -2.52 -10.36 5.81
CA GLU A 64 -3.71 -10.78 5.07
C GLU A 64 -4.52 -9.55 4.64
N PRO A 65 -5.17 -9.59 3.46
CA PRO A 65 -5.95 -8.44 2.98
C PRO A 65 -7.02 -7.96 3.97
N ALA A 66 -7.68 -8.88 4.65
CA ALA A 66 -8.69 -8.54 5.64
C ALA A 66 -8.13 -7.76 6.84
N VAL A 67 -6.90 -8.05 7.24
CA VAL A 67 -6.21 -7.31 8.30
C VAL A 67 -5.70 -5.97 7.77
N LEU A 68 -5.10 -5.99 6.59
CA LEU A 68 -4.50 -4.80 5.98
C LEU A 68 -5.57 -3.74 5.67
N PHE A 69 -6.64 -4.14 5.01
CA PHE A 69 -7.67 -3.21 4.51
C PHE A 69 -8.96 -3.22 5.33
N GLY A 70 -9.16 -4.21 6.20
CA GLY A 70 -10.35 -4.33 7.02
C GLY A 70 -11.61 -4.39 6.16
N GLU A 71 -12.64 -3.69 6.58
CA GLU A 71 -13.92 -3.60 5.86
C GLU A 71 -13.83 -2.84 4.53
N HIS A 72 -12.70 -2.18 4.27
CA HIS A 72 -12.50 -1.37 3.06
C HIS A 72 -11.74 -2.12 1.97
N GLU A 73 -11.58 -3.43 2.09
CA GLU A 73 -10.82 -4.25 1.14
C GLU A 73 -11.30 -4.05 -0.30
N SER A 74 -12.61 -4.02 -0.54
CA SER A 74 -13.15 -3.86 -1.89
C SER A 74 -12.82 -2.50 -2.49
N ILE A 75 -12.76 -1.44 -1.68
CA ILE A 75 -12.40 -0.11 -2.14
C ILE A 75 -10.93 -0.07 -2.57
N TYR A 76 -10.04 -0.62 -1.76
CA TYR A 76 -8.61 -0.66 -2.09
C TYR A 76 -8.34 -1.55 -3.29
N MET A 77 -9.06 -2.67 -3.42
CA MET A 77 -8.99 -3.53 -4.59
C MET A 77 -9.40 -2.77 -5.85
N ALA A 78 -10.50 -2.01 -5.80
CA ALA A 78 -10.98 -1.21 -6.93
C ALA A 78 -9.94 -0.15 -7.33
N LEU A 79 -9.31 0.51 -6.36
CA LEU A 79 -8.26 1.49 -6.62
C LEU A 79 -7.07 0.84 -7.34
N MET A 80 -6.65 -0.35 -6.91
CA MET A 80 -5.56 -1.07 -7.53
C MET A 80 -5.91 -1.53 -8.94
N LEU A 81 -7.12 -2.04 -9.16
CA LEU A 81 -7.56 -2.46 -10.49
C LEU A 81 -7.60 -1.28 -11.46
N ASN A 82 -8.09 -0.13 -11.01
CA ASN A 82 -8.09 1.09 -11.82
C ASN A 82 -6.66 1.52 -12.18
N ARG A 83 -5.75 1.45 -11.22
CA ARG A 83 -4.34 1.81 -11.47
C ARG A 83 -3.68 0.87 -12.47
N LEU A 84 -3.89 -0.43 -12.34
CA LEU A 84 -3.34 -1.41 -13.27
C LEU A 84 -3.86 -1.18 -14.68
N LYS A 85 -5.14 -0.85 -14.82
CA LYS A 85 -5.73 -0.51 -16.11
C LYS A 85 -5.04 0.70 -16.73
N LYS A 86 -4.81 1.75 -15.95
CA LYS A 86 -4.08 2.95 -16.43
C LYS A 86 -2.66 2.65 -16.86
N ASP A 87 -2.00 1.74 -16.13
CA ASP A 87 -0.61 1.37 -16.41
C ASP A 87 -0.49 0.32 -17.52
N GLY A 88 -1.60 -0.20 -18.02
CA GLY A 88 -1.60 -1.21 -19.07
C GLY A 88 -1.16 -2.58 -18.60
N LEU A 89 -1.36 -2.90 -17.33
CA LEU A 89 -0.94 -4.15 -16.71
C LEU A 89 -2.14 -5.08 -16.49
N ASP A 90 -1.96 -6.37 -16.83
CA ASP A 90 -2.99 -7.39 -16.65
C ASP A 90 -3.20 -7.69 -15.16
N PRO A 91 -4.40 -7.46 -14.61
CA PRO A 91 -4.65 -7.72 -13.19
C PRO A 91 -4.42 -9.17 -12.77
N GLU A 92 -4.68 -10.15 -13.64
CA GLU A 92 -4.45 -11.56 -13.32
C GLU A 92 -2.98 -11.86 -13.03
N LEU A 93 -2.07 -11.13 -13.68
CA LEU A 93 -0.64 -11.33 -13.54
C LEU A 93 0.00 -10.39 -12.51
N TYR A 94 -0.53 -9.18 -12.37
CA TYR A 94 0.19 -8.11 -11.67
C TYR A 94 -0.49 -7.58 -10.41
N LEU A 95 -1.74 -7.97 -10.11
CA LEU A 95 -2.47 -7.40 -8.97
C LEU A 95 -1.69 -7.57 -7.66
N GLN A 96 -1.29 -8.78 -7.34
CA GLN A 96 -0.57 -9.07 -6.10
C GLN A 96 0.79 -8.37 -6.07
N LYS A 97 1.55 -8.54 -7.13
CA LYS A 97 2.91 -8.04 -7.25
C LYS A 97 2.96 -6.51 -7.17
N MET A 98 2.06 -5.85 -7.91
CA MET A 98 2.05 -4.39 -7.95
C MET A 98 1.44 -3.77 -6.70
N THR A 99 0.51 -4.46 -6.04
CA THR A 99 0.01 -3.99 -4.75
C THR A 99 1.15 -3.95 -3.72
N CYS A 100 1.95 -5.01 -3.66
CA CYS A 100 3.13 -5.03 -2.79
C CYS A 100 4.11 -3.91 -3.13
N ALA A 101 4.37 -3.68 -4.42
CA ALA A 101 5.28 -2.62 -4.86
C ALA A 101 4.78 -1.23 -4.46
N HIS A 102 3.50 -0.96 -4.64
CA HIS A 102 2.90 0.32 -4.25
C HIS A 102 2.94 0.52 -2.73
N LEU A 103 2.64 -0.51 -1.96
CA LEU A 103 2.70 -0.44 -0.50
C LEU A 103 4.11 -0.11 -0.02
N ASN A 104 5.11 -0.79 -0.56
CA ASN A 104 6.50 -0.54 -0.19
C ASN A 104 6.95 0.87 -0.61
N ARG A 105 6.67 1.28 -1.85
CA ARG A 105 7.04 2.61 -2.32
C ARG A 105 6.40 3.70 -1.48
N GLY A 106 5.11 3.57 -1.19
CA GLY A 106 4.39 4.54 -0.39
C GLY A 106 4.90 4.62 1.05
N ALA A 107 5.22 3.47 1.64
CA ALA A 107 5.76 3.42 3.00
C ALA A 107 7.12 4.11 3.10
N ILE A 108 7.98 3.92 2.10
CA ILE A 108 9.28 4.58 2.05
C ILE A 108 9.10 6.10 1.88
N ALA A 109 8.16 6.53 1.05
CA ALA A 109 7.86 7.96 0.88
C ALA A 109 7.25 8.59 2.13
N LEU A 110 6.46 7.82 2.88
CA LEU A 110 5.81 8.28 4.10
C LEU A 110 6.81 8.49 5.25
N TRP A 111 7.81 7.61 5.35
CA TRP A 111 8.72 7.53 6.48
C TRP A 111 9.34 8.86 6.89
N PRO A 112 9.96 9.65 5.98
CA PRO A 112 10.62 10.90 6.38
C PRO A 112 9.67 12.04 6.73
N ARG A 113 8.37 11.88 6.46
CA ARG A 113 7.37 12.93 6.66
C ARG A 113 6.71 12.84 8.03
N ILE A 114 6.86 11.73 8.75
CA ILE A 114 6.09 11.44 9.97
C ILE A 114 7.02 11.29 11.17
N ASN A 115 6.92 12.23 12.12
CA ASN A 115 7.61 12.15 13.42
C ASN A 115 6.64 11.88 14.57
N ASP A 116 5.38 12.31 14.45
CA ASP A 116 4.35 12.09 15.46
C ASP A 116 2.97 12.05 14.80
N LEU A 117 1.93 11.88 15.61
CA LEU A 117 0.56 11.76 15.11
C LEU A 117 0.08 13.04 14.42
N SER A 118 0.54 14.21 14.85
CA SER A 118 0.13 15.48 14.23
C SER A 118 0.60 15.58 12.78
N ASP A 119 1.71 14.95 12.43
CA ASP A 119 2.20 14.91 11.05
C ASP A 119 1.23 14.13 10.14
N PHE A 120 0.60 13.05 10.63
CA PHE A 120 -0.44 12.36 9.89
C PHE A 120 -1.65 13.25 9.65
N TYR A 121 -2.06 14.01 10.66
CA TYR A 121 -3.16 14.96 10.51
C TYR A 121 -2.87 16.00 9.43
N GLU A 122 -1.68 16.59 9.45
CA GLU A 122 -1.27 17.56 8.43
C GLU A 122 -1.20 16.94 7.04
N LEU A 123 -0.73 15.70 6.93
CA LEU A 123 -0.69 14.97 5.67
C LEU A 123 -2.09 14.78 5.08
N VAL A 124 -3.06 14.36 5.88
CA VAL A 124 -4.45 14.18 5.45
C VAL A 124 -5.05 15.50 5.02
N LYS A 125 -4.78 16.57 5.75
CA LYS A 125 -5.25 17.92 5.44
C LYS A 125 -4.70 18.40 4.09
N ASP A 126 -3.40 18.18 3.83
CA ASP A 126 -2.77 18.55 2.56
C ASP A 126 -3.39 17.78 1.38
N GLU A 127 -3.67 16.49 1.58
CA GLU A 127 -4.30 15.66 0.56
C GLU A 127 -5.71 16.11 0.22
N GLN A 128 -6.45 16.64 1.19
CA GLN A 128 -7.81 17.16 0.97
C GLN A 128 -7.84 18.48 0.20
N ASN A 129 -6.75 19.24 0.24
CA ASN A 129 -6.66 20.56 -0.39
C ASN A 129 -6.12 20.50 -1.83
N GLU A 130 -5.78 19.35 -2.32
CA GLU A 130 -5.29 19.17 -3.70
C GLU A 130 -6.45 18.95 -4.70
#